data_a3a4d6b906be5f2119062263d9e12096
#
_entry.id   a3a4d6b906be5f2119062263d9e12096
#
_cell.length_a   1.000
_cell.length_b   1.000
_cell.length_c   1.000
_cell.angle_alpha   90.00
_cell.angle_beta   90.00
_cell.angle_gamma   90.00
#
_symmetry.space_group_name_H-M   'P 1'
#
loop_
_entity.id
_entity.type
_entity.pdbx_description
1 polymer ?
#
loop_
_entity_poly.entity_id
_entity_poly.type
_entity_poly.pdbx_seq_one_letter_code
_entity_poly.pdbx_strand_id
1 'polypeptide(L)'
;MKLLLCVVGCMVANGVSYGQGFKTDSVQALEDVVVKAMQEVTPHQSINYQQLQNLPSNNVADALKYMAGVQIRDYGGLGGQKTVNVRSLGSQHVGVYLDGIRITNAQNGQIDLGRYSLSNMESVALYNANRNERLQSASEYASAATVYLQTRRPDSTALSVEYGTGSFGLQKLKAYLSFKNFLFVDAEYQRTDGDYPFRFKSASEDTVGKRRNSDISFYRIEAAGFYKGFTAHAYYYSSERGLPGPVVRRLSDQWDSTDRQWDRNFFVQSSYRHAWDRFSLKTNLKYAYDWLRYLQDPSTNAATMYCDNHYRQQDLYASVAAAWNSSWLSLTASTDLRWSDLTTDVYRSAYVYRLDSKSLLSAIASYRGFEGNIALLYTHIGDHSARSAQSAAALSRFTPMFLASWHRRAFTVRAFHKRIFRAPTLNDLYYTLVGNAQLRPEYTSQFDLGVDYKDRHLHLALDAYYNRIEDKIVAIPMKCQFRWSMVNFGLVKSLGLSATAGYDRTWGKFSASASANYTCQRDRDYSSPHDPEYRNTIPYSPLHSASLIVDLAYDGWSLCTSWLYTGERFALISNNRDDLLGAWQTVDLKLNKRFRIRCHSLQATLECNNLGDSHHEVVKRYPMPGRNWKATVQWQF
;
A
#
# COMPACT_ATOMS: atom_id res chain seq x y z
N MET A 1 9.68 -24.47 -15.88
CA MET A 1 8.34 -25.11 -15.77
C MET A 1 8.40 -26.62 -15.51
N LYS A 2 9.26 -27.40 -16.18
CA LYS A 2 9.37 -28.86 -15.90
C LYS A 2 9.98 -29.22 -14.53
N LEU A 3 10.87 -28.39 -13.97
CA LEU A 3 11.50 -28.64 -12.66
C LEU A 3 10.55 -28.40 -11.47
N LEU A 4 9.60 -27.46 -11.61
CA LEU A 4 8.62 -27.15 -10.56
C LEU A 4 7.55 -28.25 -10.42
N LEU A 5 7.18 -28.90 -11.51
CA LEU A 5 6.26 -30.03 -11.51
C LEU A 5 6.87 -31.30 -10.88
N CYS A 6 8.18 -31.50 -11.01
CA CYS A 6 8.87 -32.64 -10.37
C CYS A 6 8.96 -32.50 -8.84
N VAL A 7 9.12 -31.29 -8.30
CA VAL A 7 9.18 -31.07 -6.85
C VAL A 7 7.82 -31.27 -6.19
N VAL A 8 6.73 -30.87 -6.85
CA VAL A 8 5.36 -31.10 -6.37
C VAL A 8 4.97 -32.57 -6.49
N GLY A 9 5.37 -33.26 -7.56
CA GLY A 9 5.13 -34.69 -7.75
C GLY A 9 5.84 -35.61 -6.74
N CYS A 10 7.06 -35.25 -6.30
CA CYS A 10 7.81 -36.02 -5.30
C CYS A 10 7.29 -35.85 -3.88
N MET A 11 6.61 -34.76 -3.55
CA MET A 11 6.00 -34.58 -2.21
C MET A 11 4.67 -35.32 -2.03
N VAL A 12 3.95 -35.63 -3.13
CA VAL A 12 2.66 -36.34 -3.07
C VAL A 12 2.86 -37.87 -3.04
N ALA A 13 3.97 -38.39 -3.52
CA ALA A 13 4.21 -39.83 -3.64
C ALA A 13 4.69 -40.56 -2.36
N ASN A 14 5.07 -39.81 -1.29
CA ASN A 14 5.58 -40.40 -0.03
C ASN A 14 4.63 -40.31 1.17
N GLY A 15 3.36 -40.04 0.95
CA GLY A 15 2.34 -39.82 1.99
C GLY A 15 1.41 -40.99 2.31
N VAL A 16 1.74 -42.24 1.95
CA VAL A 16 0.96 -43.40 2.38
C VAL A 16 1.84 -44.31 3.19
N SER A 17 1.81 -44.18 4.52
CA SER A 17 2.35 -45.17 5.45
C SER A 17 1.55 -45.20 6.74
N TYR A 18 0.85 -46.30 6.91
CA TYR A 18 0.38 -46.99 8.09
C TYR A 18 0.23 -46.24 9.43
N GLY A 19 -1.03 -46.23 9.89
CA GLY A 19 -1.40 -45.91 11.26
C GLY A 19 -0.80 -46.88 12.26
N GLN A 20 0.01 -46.37 13.17
CA GLN A 20 0.22 -46.95 14.50
C GLN A 20 -0.25 -45.92 15.52
N GLY A 21 -1.18 -46.37 16.38
CA GLY A 21 -1.74 -45.56 17.46
C GLY A 21 -0.66 -45.09 18.42
N PHE A 22 -0.49 -43.77 18.48
CA PHE A 22 0.24 -43.15 19.58
C PHE A 22 -0.74 -42.74 20.66
N LYS A 23 -0.45 -43.27 21.87
CA LYS A 23 -1.09 -42.90 23.11
C LYS A 23 -1.01 -41.40 23.33
N THR A 24 -2.15 -40.81 23.63
CA THR A 24 -2.28 -39.46 24.16
C THR A 24 -1.55 -39.36 25.49
N ASP A 25 -0.35 -38.76 25.45
CA ASP A 25 0.30 -38.29 26.65
C ASP A 25 0.47 -36.79 26.58
N SER A 26 -0.13 -36.16 27.59
CA SER A 26 0.10 -34.80 28.09
C SER A 26 0.16 -33.67 27.04
N VAL A 27 -0.97 -33.01 26.88
CA VAL A 27 -0.99 -31.59 26.53
C VAL A 27 -0.22 -30.87 27.64
N GLN A 28 1.06 -30.59 27.43
CA GLN A 28 1.72 -29.51 28.13
C GLN A 28 1.03 -28.22 27.69
N ALA A 29 0.12 -27.74 28.56
CA ALA A 29 -0.29 -26.35 28.49
C ALA A 29 0.99 -25.53 28.65
N LEU A 30 1.47 -24.94 27.52
CA LEU A 30 2.40 -23.84 27.59
C LEU A 30 1.68 -22.81 28.45
N GLU A 31 2.29 -22.41 29.57
CA GLU A 31 1.82 -21.30 30.37
C GLU A 31 1.48 -20.17 29.39
N ASP A 32 0.24 -19.72 29.41
CA ASP A 32 -0.21 -18.56 28.67
C ASP A 32 0.72 -17.42 29.07
N VAL A 33 1.68 -17.12 28.20
CA VAL A 33 2.36 -15.84 28.27
C VAL A 33 1.26 -14.84 28.01
N VAL A 34 0.72 -14.25 29.07
CA VAL A 34 -0.22 -13.15 29.01
C VAL A 34 0.54 -12.03 28.35
N VAL A 35 0.55 -12.03 27.02
CA VAL A 35 0.95 -10.87 26.24
C VAL A 35 -0.11 -9.83 26.53
N LYS A 36 0.14 -8.99 27.52
CA LYS A 36 -0.66 -7.81 27.78
C LYS A 36 -0.73 -7.08 26.45
N ALA A 37 -1.91 -7.07 25.82
CA ALA A 37 -2.09 -6.38 24.54
C ALA A 37 -1.56 -4.96 24.74
N MET A 38 -0.52 -4.60 23.97
CA MET A 38 0.01 -3.23 24.01
C MET A 38 -1.07 -2.30 23.54
N GLN A 39 -1.24 -1.21 24.25
CA GLN A 39 -2.17 -0.16 23.83
C GLN A 39 -1.69 0.46 22.52
N GLU A 40 -2.62 0.73 21.63
CA GLU A 40 -2.33 1.42 20.39
C GLU A 40 -2.15 2.90 20.68
N VAL A 41 -0.92 3.35 20.63
CA VAL A 41 -0.51 4.73 20.95
C VAL A 41 -0.55 5.64 19.73
N THR A 42 -0.56 5.07 18.53
CA THR A 42 -0.60 5.84 17.28
C THR A 42 -1.95 5.73 16.60
N PRO A 43 -2.40 6.81 15.92
CA PRO A 43 -3.60 6.74 15.11
C PRO A 43 -3.49 5.58 14.12
N HIS A 44 -4.38 4.63 14.22
CA HIS A 44 -4.40 3.49 13.31
C HIS A 44 -5.81 3.19 12.83
N GLN A 45 -5.90 2.66 11.64
CA GLN A 45 -7.11 2.17 11.03
C GLN A 45 -6.82 0.79 10.45
N SER A 46 -7.69 -0.15 10.65
CA SER A 46 -7.51 -1.50 10.11
C SER A 46 -8.81 -2.05 9.53
N ILE A 47 -8.67 -2.82 8.45
CA ILE A 47 -9.75 -3.58 7.83
C ILE A 47 -9.36 -5.05 8.00
N ASN A 48 -10.17 -5.82 8.70
CA ASN A 48 -9.93 -7.23 8.97
C ASN A 48 -10.34 -8.12 7.80
N TYR A 49 -9.99 -9.41 7.85
CA TYR A 49 -10.28 -10.40 6.82
C TYR A 49 -11.75 -10.42 6.38
N GLN A 50 -12.71 -10.45 7.31
CA GLN A 50 -14.14 -10.50 6.97
C GLN A 50 -14.57 -9.24 6.21
N GLN A 51 -14.17 -8.07 6.66
CA GLN A 51 -14.43 -6.81 6.00
C GLN A 51 -13.79 -6.76 4.61
N LEU A 52 -12.52 -7.22 4.48
CA LEU A 52 -11.83 -7.29 3.18
C LEU A 52 -12.55 -8.21 2.17
N GLN A 53 -13.11 -9.34 2.62
CA GLN A 53 -13.87 -10.24 1.76
C GLN A 53 -15.21 -9.65 1.32
N ASN A 54 -15.84 -8.83 2.15
CA ASN A 54 -17.11 -8.18 1.85
C ASN A 54 -16.95 -6.90 1.00
N LEU A 55 -15.84 -6.20 1.14
CA LEU A 55 -15.60 -4.93 0.45
C LEU A 55 -15.55 -5.12 -1.08
N PRO A 56 -16.21 -4.27 -1.88
CA PRO A 56 -16.08 -4.27 -3.34
C PRO A 56 -14.71 -3.72 -3.74
N SER A 57 -13.69 -4.55 -3.65
CA SER A 57 -12.29 -4.20 -3.87
C SER A 57 -11.55 -5.33 -4.59
N ASN A 58 -10.63 -4.97 -5.48
CA ASN A 58 -9.82 -5.93 -6.24
C ASN A 58 -8.40 -6.07 -5.67
N ASN A 59 -7.88 -5.04 -5.03
CA ASN A 59 -6.49 -4.96 -4.58
C ASN A 59 -6.35 -4.08 -3.32
N VAL A 60 -5.16 -4.03 -2.76
CA VAL A 60 -4.85 -3.28 -1.53
C VAL A 60 -5.15 -1.78 -1.66
N ALA A 61 -4.88 -1.16 -2.82
CA ALA A 61 -5.18 0.26 -3.02
C ALA A 61 -6.68 0.55 -2.90
N ASP A 62 -7.53 -0.34 -3.44
CA ASP A 62 -8.99 -0.19 -3.38
C ASP A 62 -9.53 -0.30 -1.95
N ALA A 63 -8.88 -1.06 -1.06
CA ALA A 63 -9.25 -1.10 0.36
C ALA A 63 -8.80 0.16 1.11
N LEU A 64 -7.59 0.64 0.85
CA LEU A 64 -7.02 1.81 1.52
C LEU A 64 -7.77 3.11 1.22
N LYS A 65 -8.45 3.23 0.05
CA LYS A 65 -9.20 4.44 -0.32
C LYS A 65 -10.30 4.84 0.68
N TYR A 66 -10.75 3.90 1.51
CA TYR A 66 -11.78 4.12 2.53
C TYR A 66 -11.22 4.58 3.87
N MET A 67 -9.90 4.61 4.06
CA MET A 67 -9.28 5.05 5.32
C MET A 67 -9.16 6.58 5.39
N ALA A 68 -9.34 7.16 6.58
CA ALA A 68 -9.23 8.59 6.78
C ALA A 68 -7.81 9.10 6.49
N GLY A 69 -7.71 10.25 5.82
CA GLY A 69 -6.44 10.86 5.44
C GLY A 69 -5.72 10.18 4.28
N VAL A 70 -6.33 9.15 3.67
CA VAL A 70 -5.76 8.44 2.52
C VAL A 70 -6.28 9.00 1.21
N GLN A 71 -5.36 9.18 0.28
CA GLN A 71 -5.64 9.54 -1.11
C GLN A 71 -4.94 8.55 -2.02
N ILE A 72 -5.68 7.87 -2.88
CA ILE A 72 -5.11 7.00 -3.90
C ILE A 72 -4.98 7.82 -5.19
N ARG A 73 -3.78 7.85 -5.76
CA ARG A 73 -3.58 8.27 -7.15
C ARG A 73 -3.80 7.08 -8.04
N ASP A 74 -4.85 7.13 -8.84
CA ASP A 74 -5.25 6.07 -9.77
C ASP A 74 -5.24 6.64 -11.19
N TYR A 75 -4.49 5.99 -12.07
CA TYR A 75 -4.34 6.39 -13.47
C TYR A 75 -5.38 5.74 -14.40
N GLY A 76 -6.42 5.18 -13.83
CA GLY A 76 -7.62 4.71 -14.51
C GLY A 76 -7.65 3.20 -14.79
N GLY A 77 -8.81 2.61 -14.55
CA GLY A 77 -9.09 1.20 -14.84
C GLY A 77 -8.32 0.19 -13.98
N LEU A 78 -8.38 -1.06 -14.38
CA LEU A 78 -7.69 -2.16 -13.69
C LEU A 78 -6.18 -2.16 -13.97
N GLY A 79 -5.75 -1.70 -15.16
CA GLY A 79 -4.35 -1.58 -15.57
C GLY A 79 -3.64 -0.34 -15.06
N GLY A 80 -4.36 0.65 -14.52
CA GLY A 80 -3.77 1.88 -13.98
C GLY A 80 -2.87 1.64 -12.77
N GLN A 81 -1.75 2.36 -12.72
CA GLN A 81 -0.89 2.37 -11.54
C GLN A 81 -1.66 3.01 -10.36
N LYS A 82 -1.52 2.42 -9.16
CA LYS A 82 -2.19 2.90 -7.95
C LYS A 82 -1.18 3.15 -6.82
N THR A 83 -0.99 4.41 -6.46
CA THR A 83 -0.09 4.80 -5.36
C THR A 83 -0.87 5.45 -4.22
N VAL A 84 -0.41 5.22 -2.99
CA VAL A 84 -1.04 5.76 -1.78
C VAL A 84 -0.32 7.01 -1.31
N ASN A 85 -1.08 8.03 -0.96
CA ASN A 85 -0.63 9.23 -0.27
C ASN A 85 -1.42 9.36 1.04
N VAL A 86 -0.73 9.65 2.13
CA VAL A 86 -1.35 9.78 3.45
C VAL A 86 -1.11 11.20 3.96
N ARG A 87 -2.19 11.91 4.36
CA ARG A 87 -2.13 13.28 4.91
C ARG A 87 -1.30 14.24 4.04
N SER A 88 -1.35 14.07 2.72
CA SER A 88 -0.62 14.85 1.70
C SER A 88 0.91 14.88 1.82
N LEU A 89 1.50 13.94 2.57
CA LEU A 89 2.94 13.83 2.73
C LEU A 89 3.65 13.36 1.44
N GLY A 90 2.94 12.65 0.56
CA GLY A 90 3.46 12.05 -0.67
C GLY A 90 3.67 10.54 -0.53
N SER A 91 3.51 9.83 -1.65
CA SER A 91 3.58 8.35 -1.66
C SER A 91 4.95 7.80 -1.26
N GLN A 92 6.01 8.55 -1.45
CA GLN A 92 7.38 8.16 -1.11
C GLN A 92 7.66 8.21 0.40
N HIS A 93 6.81 8.91 1.18
CA HIS A 93 6.87 8.96 2.65
C HIS A 93 6.08 7.83 3.31
N VAL A 94 5.33 7.03 2.53
CA VAL A 94 4.53 5.93 3.05
C VAL A 94 5.33 4.63 2.94
N GLY A 95 5.56 3.98 4.08
CA GLY A 95 6.15 2.64 4.13
C GLY A 95 5.07 1.58 3.93
N VAL A 96 5.29 0.62 3.03
CA VAL A 96 4.42 -0.55 2.86
C VAL A 96 5.16 -1.78 3.36
N TYR A 97 4.54 -2.52 4.27
CA TYR A 97 5.13 -3.69 4.92
C TYR A 97 4.24 -4.91 4.71
N LEU A 98 4.83 -6.01 4.27
CA LEU A 98 4.19 -7.31 4.22
C LEU A 98 4.83 -8.21 5.28
N ASP A 99 4.03 -8.64 6.27
CA ASP A 99 4.48 -9.42 7.43
C ASP A 99 5.64 -8.77 8.22
N GLY A 100 5.67 -7.42 8.23
CA GLY A 100 6.70 -6.63 8.91
C GLY A 100 7.99 -6.43 8.12
N ILE A 101 8.05 -6.86 6.86
CA ILE A 101 9.18 -6.64 5.95
C ILE A 101 8.79 -5.63 4.88
N ARG A 102 9.59 -4.58 4.71
CA ARG A 102 9.29 -3.48 3.79
C ARG A 102 9.28 -3.94 2.34
N ILE A 103 8.22 -3.59 1.61
CA ILE A 103 8.17 -3.60 0.15
C ILE A 103 8.78 -2.28 -0.34
N THR A 104 9.66 -2.37 -1.31
CA THR A 104 10.46 -1.22 -1.73
C THR A 104 10.61 -1.17 -3.24
N ASN A 105 10.82 0.04 -3.74
CA ASN A 105 11.24 0.31 -5.11
C ASN A 105 12.37 1.35 -5.03
N ALA A 106 13.61 0.95 -5.29
CA ALA A 106 14.77 1.85 -5.21
C ALA A 106 14.81 2.85 -6.37
N GLN A 107 14.21 2.52 -7.52
CA GLN A 107 14.18 3.35 -8.69
C GLN A 107 13.46 4.68 -8.45
N ASN A 108 12.19 4.64 -8.04
CA ASN A 108 11.33 5.81 -7.89
C ASN A 108 10.68 5.97 -6.50
N GLY A 109 10.89 5.02 -5.59
CA GLY A 109 10.37 5.06 -4.22
C GLY A 109 8.85 4.85 -4.10
N GLN A 110 8.15 4.52 -5.19
CA GLN A 110 6.70 4.35 -5.21
C GLN A 110 6.34 2.87 -5.35
N ILE A 111 5.32 2.43 -4.61
CA ILE A 111 4.80 1.07 -4.67
C ILE A 111 3.45 1.10 -5.36
N ASP A 112 3.30 0.29 -6.44
CA ASP A 112 2.01 0.04 -7.08
C ASP A 112 1.22 -0.97 -6.25
N LEU A 113 0.27 -0.48 -5.46
CA LEU A 113 -0.57 -1.29 -4.59
C LEU A 113 -1.67 -2.06 -5.36
N GLY A 114 -1.87 -1.75 -6.63
CA GLY A 114 -2.75 -2.51 -7.53
C GLY A 114 -2.29 -3.95 -7.77
N ARG A 115 -1.00 -4.25 -7.52
CA ARG A 115 -0.40 -5.58 -7.72
C ARG A 115 -0.70 -6.57 -6.60
N TYR A 116 -1.10 -6.09 -5.40
CA TYR A 116 -1.27 -6.94 -4.21
C TYR A 116 -2.74 -7.31 -4.00
N SER A 117 -3.00 -8.62 -3.88
CA SER A 117 -4.35 -9.16 -3.61
C SER A 117 -4.77 -8.95 -2.16
N LEU A 118 -6.08 -8.82 -1.96
CA LEU A 118 -6.69 -8.85 -0.63
C LEU A 118 -7.06 -10.25 -0.14
N SER A 119 -7.07 -11.24 -1.03
CA SER A 119 -7.63 -12.56 -0.75
C SER A 119 -6.91 -13.32 0.37
N ASN A 120 -5.58 -13.12 0.46
CA ASN A 120 -4.72 -13.84 1.41
C ASN A 120 -4.31 -12.95 2.59
N MET A 121 -4.97 -11.78 2.76
CA MET A 121 -4.67 -10.85 3.83
C MET A 121 -5.57 -11.11 5.05
N GLU A 122 -4.96 -11.26 6.22
CA GLU A 122 -5.65 -11.25 7.51
C GLU A 122 -6.15 -9.85 7.84
N SER A 123 -5.32 -8.85 7.54
CA SER A 123 -5.65 -7.44 7.74
C SER A 123 -4.83 -6.53 6.84
N VAL A 124 -5.42 -5.37 6.54
CA VAL A 124 -4.74 -4.20 5.99
C VAL A 124 -4.88 -3.08 7.01
N ALA A 125 -3.77 -2.60 7.54
CA ALA A 125 -3.76 -1.56 8.57
C ALA A 125 -2.90 -0.37 8.16
N LEU A 126 -3.36 0.83 8.49
CA LEU A 126 -2.66 2.09 8.31
C LEU A 126 -2.33 2.69 9.67
N TYR A 127 -1.07 2.99 9.90
CA TYR A 127 -0.58 3.75 11.05
C TYR A 127 -0.03 5.09 10.58
N ASN A 128 -0.46 6.17 11.20
CA ASN A 128 0.00 7.53 10.85
C ASN A 128 1.39 7.87 11.41
N ALA A 129 2.01 6.96 12.14
CA ALA A 129 3.42 6.98 12.52
C ALA A 129 4.01 5.57 12.34
N ASN A 130 4.10 4.80 13.39
CA ASN A 130 4.53 3.39 13.39
C ASN A 130 3.71 2.60 14.42
N ARG A 131 3.70 1.29 14.29
CA ARG A 131 3.10 0.44 15.32
C ARG A 131 3.89 0.58 16.62
N ASN A 132 3.21 0.52 17.75
CA ASN A 132 3.87 0.50 19.05
C ASN A 132 4.15 -0.95 19.49
N GLU A 133 4.87 -1.71 18.65
CA GLU A 133 5.30 -3.07 18.97
C GLU A 133 6.72 -3.08 19.54
N ARG A 134 7.00 -4.06 20.41
CA ARG A 134 8.31 -4.23 21.03
C ARG A 134 9.38 -4.73 20.07
N LEU A 135 9.01 -5.53 19.06
CA LEU A 135 9.94 -6.10 18.08
C LEU A 135 9.66 -5.54 16.68
N GLN A 136 10.09 -4.33 16.43
CA GLN A 136 10.00 -3.69 15.12
C GLN A 136 11.37 -3.56 14.48
N SER A 137 11.42 -3.66 13.14
CA SER A 137 12.61 -3.32 12.37
C SER A 137 12.88 -1.82 12.41
N ALA A 138 14.14 -1.41 12.28
CA ALA A 138 14.51 -0.01 12.25
C ALA A 138 13.85 0.75 11.09
N SER A 139 13.63 0.09 9.94
CA SER A 139 12.96 0.65 8.77
C SER A 139 11.53 1.10 9.03
N GLU A 140 10.81 0.47 9.96
CA GLU A 140 9.43 0.84 10.31
C GLU A 140 9.34 2.24 10.91
N TYR A 141 10.40 2.69 11.57
CA TYR A 141 10.50 4.05 12.14
C TYR A 141 10.87 5.13 11.13
N ALA A 142 11.34 4.74 9.93
CA ALA A 142 11.82 5.67 8.91
C ALA A 142 10.71 6.27 8.03
N SER A 143 9.45 5.84 8.15
CA SER A 143 8.33 6.29 7.31
C SER A 143 7.40 7.24 8.04
N ALA A 144 6.77 8.19 7.35
CA ALA A 144 5.82 9.12 7.94
C ALA A 144 4.49 8.45 8.28
N ALA A 145 4.03 7.57 7.39
CA ALA A 145 2.91 6.68 7.61
C ALA A 145 3.29 5.27 7.17
N THR A 146 2.66 4.26 7.75
CA THR A 146 2.97 2.87 7.45
C THR A 146 1.71 2.07 7.15
N VAL A 147 1.71 1.40 6.01
CA VAL A 147 0.69 0.42 5.61
C VAL A 147 1.23 -0.97 5.94
N TYR A 148 0.51 -1.71 6.77
CA TYR A 148 0.81 -3.10 7.11
C TYR A 148 -0.15 -4.03 6.42
N LEU A 149 0.41 -4.95 5.67
CA LEU A 149 -0.26 -6.07 5.03
C LEU A 149 0.10 -7.30 5.83
N GLN A 150 -0.87 -7.90 6.48
CA GLN A 150 -0.64 -9.12 7.25
C GLN A 150 -1.21 -10.31 6.50
N THR A 151 -0.37 -11.29 6.22
CA THR A 151 -0.75 -12.53 5.54
C THR A 151 -1.58 -13.42 6.48
N ARG A 152 -2.67 -13.98 5.96
CA ARG A 152 -3.52 -14.89 6.71
C ARG A 152 -2.87 -16.26 6.85
N ARG A 153 -2.86 -16.77 8.08
CA ARG A 153 -2.51 -18.16 8.33
C ARG A 153 -3.73 -19.06 8.05
N PRO A 154 -3.60 -20.13 7.25
CA PRO A 154 -4.72 -21.00 6.94
C PRO A 154 -5.29 -21.68 8.19
N ASP A 155 -6.58 -21.61 8.39
CA ASP A 155 -7.31 -22.26 9.48
C ASP A 155 -7.83 -23.66 9.13
N SER A 156 -7.81 -24.02 7.85
CA SER A 156 -8.31 -25.29 7.32
C SER A 156 -7.44 -25.78 6.16
N THR A 157 -7.50 -27.10 5.90
CA THR A 157 -7.00 -27.68 4.67
C THR A 157 -8.13 -27.62 3.66
N ALA A 158 -7.91 -26.93 2.55
CA ALA A 158 -8.93 -26.70 1.53
C ALA A 158 -8.30 -26.43 0.16
N LEU A 159 -9.02 -26.81 -0.88
CA LEU A 159 -8.80 -26.38 -2.25
C LEU A 159 -9.97 -25.48 -2.67
N SER A 160 -9.71 -24.30 -3.22
CA SER A 160 -10.76 -23.50 -3.83
C SER A 160 -10.40 -23.04 -5.23
N VAL A 161 -11.40 -22.99 -6.09
CA VAL A 161 -11.31 -22.47 -7.46
C VAL A 161 -12.34 -21.37 -7.61
N GLU A 162 -11.92 -20.25 -8.17
CA GLU A 162 -12.74 -19.07 -8.39
C GLU A 162 -12.68 -18.68 -9.86
N TYR A 163 -13.85 -18.44 -10.45
CA TYR A 163 -13.99 -17.82 -11.76
C TYR A 163 -14.80 -16.53 -11.65
N GLY A 164 -14.32 -15.47 -12.29
CA GLY A 164 -14.97 -14.18 -12.32
C GLY A 164 -15.04 -13.60 -13.72
N THR A 165 -16.12 -12.91 -14.01
CA THR A 165 -16.34 -12.16 -15.25
C THR A 165 -16.99 -10.81 -14.95
N GLY A 166 -16.84 -9.85 -15.85
CA GLY A 166 -17.40 -8.52 -15.62
C GLY A 166 -17.30 -7.58 -16.82
N SER A 167 -17.66 -6.33 -16.59
CA SER A 167 -17.58 -5.27 -17.58
C SER A 167 -16.17 -5.13 -18.15
N PHE A 168 -16.07 -4.61 -19.37
CA PHE A 168 -14.81 -4.31 -20.09
C PHE A 168 -13.95 -5.54 -20.36
N GLY A 169 -14.60 -6.68 -20.69
CA GLY A 169 -13.92 -7.94 -21.01
C GLY A 169 -13.19 -8.56 -19.81
N LEU A 170 -13.56 -8.23 -18.58
CA LEU A 170 -12.94 -8.79 -17.38
C LEU A 170 -13.15 -10.30 -17.31
N GLN A 171 -12.06 -11.04 -17.18
CA GLN A 171 -12.01 -12.46 -16.85
C GLN A 171 -10.96 -12.69 -15.76
N LYS A 172 -11.31 -13.49 -14.77
CA LYS A 172 -10.47 -13.86 -13.64
C LYS A 172 -10.57 -15.35 -13.38
N LEU A 173 -9.44 -16.00 -13.21
CA LEU A 173 -9.34 -17.38 -12.76
C LEU A 173 -8.37 -17.43 -11.57
N LYS A 174 -8.78 -18.06 -10.48
CA LYS A 174 -7.97 -18.19 -9.29
C LYS A 174 -8.06 -19.61 -8.73
N ALA A 175 -6.93 -20.14 -8.28
CA ALA A 175 -6.84 -21.39 -7.55
C ALA A 175 -6.09 -21.17 -6.23
N TYR A 176 -6.66 -21.64 -5.13
CA TYR A 176 -6.08 -21.52 -3.80
C TYR A 176 -6.04 -22.89 -3.13
N LEU A 177 -4.88 -23.30 -2.68
CA LEU A 177 -4.64 -24.52 -1.92
C LEU A 177 -4.09 -24.17 -0.55
N SER A 178 -4.64 -24.75 0.51
CA SER A 178 -4.16 -24.55 1.86
C SER A 178 -4.04 -25.86 2.65
N PHE A 179 -3.06 -25.88 3.55
CA PHE A 179 -2.88 -26.90 4.57
C PHE A 179 -2.94 -26.20 5.94
N LYS A 180 -3.85 -26.66 6.78
CA LYS A 180 -4.14 -26.03 8.07
C LYS A 180 -2.87 -25.68 8.84
N ASN A 181 -2.76 -24.41 9.25
CA ASN A 181 -1.66 -23.84 10.05
C ASN A 181 -0.25 -23.97 9.46
N PHE A 182 -0.10 -24.46 8.23
CA PHE A 182 1.22 -24.77 7.68
C PHE A 182 1.56 -24.00 6.42
N LEU A 183 0.73 -24.07 5.38
CA LEU A 183 1.07 -23.56 4.05
C LEU A 183 -0.17 -23.14 3.29
N PHE A 184 -0.08 -22.08 2.49
CA PHE A 184 -0.97 -21.90 1.35
C PHE A 184 -0.20 -21.59 0.07
N VAL A 185 -0.84 -21.88 -1.06
CA VAL A 185 -0.42 -21.49 -2.41
C VAL A 185 -1.64 -20.90 -3.12
N ASP A 186 -1.47 -19.72 -3.68
CA ASP A 186 -2.48 -18.97 -4.43
C ASP A 186 -1.95 -18.67 -5.83
N ALA A 187 -2.71 -18.98 -6.85
CA ALA A 187 -2.40 -18.66 -8.24
C ALA A 187 -3.60 -17.96 -8.88
N GLU A 188 -3.36 -16.79 -9.46
CA GLU A 188 -4.40 -15.98 -10.11
C GLU A 188 -3.96 -15.55 -11.50
N TYR A 189 -4.88 -15.66 -12.45
CA TYR A 189 -4.80 -15.04 -13.76
C TYR A 189 -5.96 -14.07 -13.92
N GLN A 190 -5.66 -12.87 -14.40
CA GLN A 190 -6.70 -11.89 -14.73
C GLN A 190 -6.38 -11.20 -16.04
N ARG A 191 -7.43 -10.96 -16.83
CA ARG A 191 -7.39 -10.18 -18.06
C ARG A 191 -8.57 -9.24 -18.14
N THR A 192 -8.37 -8.06 -18.70
CA THR A 192 -9.44 -7.13 -19.11
C THR A 192 -9.01 -6.36 -20.34
N ASP A 193 -9.94 -6.01 -21.21
CA ASP A 193 -9.71 -5.14 -22.36
C ASP A 193 -9.65 -3.67 -21.91
N GLY A 194 -10.25 -3.34 -20.74
CA GLY A 194 -10.15 -2.02 -20.11
C GLY A 194 -10.81 -0.86 -20.87
N ASP A 195 -11.55 -1.16 -21.92
CA ASP A 195 -12.09 -0.26 -22.92
C ASP A 195 -13.40 0.44 -22.49
N TYR A 196 -13.39 1.07 -21.30
CA TYR A 196 -14.57 1.70 -20.72
C TYR A 196 -14.95 3.04 -21.39
N PRO A 197 -16.27 3.36 -21.42
CA PRO A 197 -16.74 4.68 -21.86
C PRO A 197 -16.41 5.74 -20.81
N PHE A 198 -16.09 6.94 -21.27
CA PHE A 198 -15.90 8.10 -20.40
C PHE A 198 -16.41 9.38 -21.10
N ARG A 199 -16.79 10.37 -20.30
CA ARG A 199 -17.21 11.69 -20.80
C ARG A 199 -16.01 12.62 -20.81
N PHE A 200 -15.71 13.17 -21.99
CA PHE A 200 -14.74 14.24 -22.16
C PHE A 200 -15.49 15.58 -22.22
N LYS A 201 -15.14 16.47 -21.32
CA LYS A 201 -15.72 17.81 -21.26
C LYS A 201 -14.62 18.86 -21.25
N SER A 202 -14.65 19.75 -22.23
CA SER A 202 -13.81 20.95 -22.32
C SER A 202 -14.69 22.20 -22.50
N ALA A 203 -14.08 23.37 -22.59
CA ALA A 203 -14.84 24.61 -22.84
C ALA A 203 -15.59 24.60 -24.19
N SER A 204 -15.10 23.84 -25.16
CA SER A 204 -15.61 23.80 -26.54
C SER A 204 -16.24 22.47 -26.95
N GLU A 205 -16.16 21.44 -26.10
CA GLU A 205 -16.58 20.07 -26.48
C GLU A 205 -17.11 19.31 -25.27
N ASP A 206 -18.26 18.64 -25.45
CA ASP A 206 -18.83 17.69 -24.50
C ASP A 206 -19.20 16.41 -25.25
N THR A 207 -18.40 15.38 -25.12
CA THR A 207 -18.54 14.15 -25.91
C THR A 207 -18.26 12.91 -25.05
N VAL A 208 -18.75 11.76 -25.50
CA VAL A 208 -18.46 10.46 -24.89
C VAL A 208 -17.46 9.72 -25.77
N GLY A 209 -16.39 9.26 -25.18
CA GLY A 209 -15.37 8.44 -25.82
C GLY A 209 -15.19 7.11 -25.14
N LYS A 210 -14.40 6.26 -25.76
CA LYS A 210 -14.01 4.96 -25.25
C LYS A 210 -12.51 4.97 -24.93
N ARG A 211 -12.15 4.55 -23.72
CA ARG A 211 -10.74 4.44 -23.32
C ARG A 211 -10.08 3.34 -24.14
N ARG A 212 -9.01 3.66 -24.86
CA ARG A 212 -8.23 2.71 -25.66
C ARG A 212 -6.88 2.45 -24.99
N ASN A 213 -6.22 1.36 -25.34
CA ASN A 213 -4.91 0.97 -24.81
C ASN A 213 -4.87 0.97 -23.26
N SER A 214 -5.94 0.47 -22.63
CA SER A 214 -6.05 0.34 -21.17
C SER A 214 -6.26 -1.11 -20.73
N ASP A 215 -5.96 -2.03 -21.64
CA ASP A 215 -5.95 -3.45 -21.38
C ASP A 215 -4.85 -3.85 -20.40
N ILE A 216 -5.09 -4.92 -19.68
CA ILE A 216 -4.09 -5.59 -18.85
C ILE A 216 -4.34 -7.08 -18.81
N SER A 217 -3.27 -7.86 -18.86
CA SER A 217 -3.25 -9.25 -18.44
C SER A 217 -2.14 -9.48 -17.43
N PHE A 218 -2.41 -10.27 -16.39
CA PHE A 218 -1.39 -10.62 -15.41
C PHE A 218 -1.55 -12.01 -14.83
N TYR A 219 -0.42 -12.54 -14.36
CA TYR A 219 -0.32 -13.72 -13.52
C TYR A 219 0.25 -13.33 -12.17
N ARG A 220 -0.32 -13.87 -11.09
CA ARG A 220 0.19 -13.72 -9.73
C ARG A 220 0.23 -15.09 -9.07
N ILE A 221 1.37 -15.42 -8.48
CA ILE A 221 1.55 -16.63 -7.69
C ILE A 221 2.11 -16.20 -6.34
N GLU A 222 1.49 -16.68 -5.29
CA GLU A 222 1.82 -16.34 -3.91
C GLU A 222 1.81 -17.62 -3.07
N ALA A 223 2.80 -17.78 -2.19
CA ALA A 223 2.86 -18.89 -1.27
C ALA A 223 3.41 -18.41 0.08
N ALA A 224 2.78 -18.83 1.18
CA ALA A 224 3.32 -18.56 2.51
C ALA A 224 3.26 -19.81 3.38
N GLY A 225 4.37 -20.06 4.09
CA GLY A 225 4.55 -21.17 5.00
C GLY A 225 4.81 -20.70 6.44
N PHE A 226 4.30 -21.47 7.41
CA PHE A 226 4.32 -21.12 8.83
C PHE A 226 4.76 -22.32 9.67
N TYR A 227 5.84 -22.18 10.44
CA TYR A 227 6.33 -23.23 11.29
C TYR A 227 7.06 -22.67 12.53
N LYS A 228 6.55 -22.95 13.75
CA LYS A 228 7.21 -22.63 15.05
C LYS A 228 7.88 -21.25 15.10
N GLY A 229 7.16 -20.16 14.85
CA GLY A 229 7.71 -18.81 14.86
C GLY A 229 8.46 -18.42 13.60
N PHE A 230 8.65 -19.34 12.64
CA PHE A 230 9.17 -19.09 11.32
C PHE A 230 8.03 -18.86 10.33
N THR A 231 8.15 -17.82 9.52
CA THR A 231 7.24 -17.52 8.41
C THR A 231 8.08 -17.28 7.17
N ALA A 232 7.72 -17.93 6.08
CA ALA A 232 8.31 -17.69 4.76
C ALA A 232 7.22 -17.28 3.78
N HIS A 233 7.52 -16.35 2.88
CA HIS A 233 6.60 -15.86 1.88
C HIS A 233 7.33 -15.72 0.54
N ALA A 234 6.75 -16.28 -0.52
CA ALA A 234 7.22 -16.15 -1.89
C ALA A 234 6.12 -15.52 -2.75
N TYR A 235 6.49 -14.61 -3.61
CA TYR A 235 5.60 -13.86 -4.48
C TYR A 235 6.18 -13.74 -5.88
N TYR A 236 5.34 -13.97 -6.88
CA TYR A 236 5.65 -13.72 -8.28
C TYR A 236 4.48 -13.01 -8.96
N TYR A 237 4.78 -11.96 -9.68
CA TYR A 237 3.82 -11.21 -10.49
C TYR A 237 4.42 -10.94 -11.87
N SER A 238 3.63 -11.17 -12.92
CA SER A 238 4.00 -10.81 -14.29
C SER A 238 2.80 -10.20 -14.99
N SER A 239 2.97 -9.04 -15.61
CA SER A 239 1.91 -8.37 -16.34
C SER A 239 2.38 -7.78 -17.65
N GLU A 240 1.43 -7.64 -18.56
CA GLU A 240 1.49 -6.82 -19.75
C GLU A 240 0.29 -5.88 -19.73
N ARG A 241 0.51 -4.59 -19.96
CA ARG A 241 -0.54 -3.57 -19.95
C ARG A 241 -0.31 -2.46 -20.97
N GLY A 242 -1.40 -1.96 -21.52
CA GLY A 242 -1.41 -0.71 -22.24
C GLY A 242 -1.33 0.50 -21.30
N LEU A 243 -0.74 1.58 -21.75
CA LEU A 243 -0.65 2.85 -21.05
C LEU A 243 -1.38 3.92 -21.86
N PRO A 244 -2.67 4.16 -21.56
CA PRO A 244 -3.50 5.01 -22.42
C PRO A 244 -3.12 6.49 -22.39
N GLY A 245 -2.24 6.92 -21.47
CA GLY A 245 -1.85 8.30 -21.33
C GLY A 245 -2.99 9.25 -20.90
N PRO A 246 -2.74 10.56 -20.80
CA PRO A 246 -3.76 11.57 -20.48
C PRO A 246 -4.63 11.88 -21.71
N VAL A 247 -5.93 12.12 -21.49
CA VAL A 247 -6.85 12.59 -22.53
C VAL A 247 -6.66 14.10 -22.70
N VAL A 248 -6.05 14.54 -23.81
CA VAL A 248 -5.64 15.95 -23.99
C VAL A 248 -6.42 16.70 -25.05
N ARG A 249 -7.09 16.01 -26.00
CA ARG A 249 -7.81 16.63 -27.13
C ARG A 249 -8.97 15.77 -27.58
N ARG A 250 -9.67 16.24 -28.62
CA ARG A 250 -10.72 15.54 -29.32
C ARG A 250 -10.34 14.08 -29.59
N LEU A 251 -11.25 13.20 -29.31
CA LEU A 251 -11.12 11.75 -29.48
C LEU A 251 -10.97 11.39 -30.97
N SER A 252 -9.76 11.50 -31.50
CA SER A 252 -9.41 11.00 -32.82
C SER A 252 -8.36 9.89 -32.67
N ASP A 253 -8.44 8.89 -33.53
CA ASP A 253 -7.55 7.72 -33.52
C ASP A 253 -6.05 8.08 -33.64
N GLN A 254 -5.73 9.28 -34.13
CA GLN A 254 -4.36 9.77 -34.28
C GLN A 254 -3.66 10.16 -32.97
N TRP A 255 -4.39 10.24 -31.85
CA TRP A 255 -3.85 10.74 -30.56
C TRP A 255 -3.89 9.71 -29.44
N ASP A 256 -4.33 8.50 -29.76
CA ASP A 256 -4.33 7.42 -28.78
C ASP A 256 -2.88 6.97 -28.51
N SER A 257 -2.52 6.89 -27.24
CA SER A 257 -1.24 6.33 -26.85
C SER A 257 -1.16 4.84 -27.18
N THR A 258 -0.06 4.41 -27.77
CA THR A 258 0.28 3.00 -28.01
C THR A 258 1.33 2.48 -27.04
N ASP A 259 1.64 3.26 -26.01
CA ASP A 259 2.64 2.93 -25.00
C ASP A 259 2.26 1.64 -24.28
N ARG A 260 3.24 0.77 -24.07
CA ARG A 260 3.07 -0.51 -23.41
C ARG A 260 4.06 -0.68 -22.26
N GLN A 261 3.65 -1.42 -21.24
CA GLN A 261 4.51 -1.77 -20.12
C GLN A 261 4.39 -3.25 -19.78
N TRP A 262 5.54 -3.88 -19.55
CA TRP A 262 5.66 -5.23 -19.03
C TRP A 262 6.36 -5.17 -17.68
N ASP A 263 5.80 -5.86 -16.69
CA ASP A 263 6.38 -5.98 -15.35
C ASP A 263 6.62 -7.44 -15.00
N ARG A 264 7.74 -7.73 -14.32
CA ARG A 264 7.99 -9.00 -13.64
C ARG A 264 8.58 -8.69 -12.27
N ASN A 265 7.88 -9.12 -11.24
CA ASN A 265 8.29 -8.89 -9.86
C ASN A 265 8.37 -10.24 -9.15
N PHE A 266 9.47 -10.50 -8.49
CA PHE A 266 9.68 -11.70 -7.70
C PHE A 266 10.28 -11.30 -6.36
N PHE A 267 9.80 -11.87 -5.27
CA PHE A 267 10.51 -11.82 -4.00
C PHE A 267 10.29 -13.09 -3.19
N VAL A 268 11.29 -13.38 -2.36
CA VAL A 268 11.21 -14.35 -1.27
C VAL A 268 11.64 -13.65 0.00
N GLN A 269 10.85 -13.83 1.05
CA GLN A 269 11.16 -13.28 2.35
C GLN A 269 10.90 -14.29 3.45
N SER A 270 11.62 -14.16 4.56
CA SER A 270 11.44 -14.98 5.75
C SER A 270 11.55 -14.14 7.01
N SER A 271 10.81 -14.53 8.02
CA SER A 271 10.83 -13.94 9.35
C SER A 271 10.90 -15.06 10.40
N TYR A 272 11.77 -14.90 11.37
CA TYR A 272 11.82 -15.79 12.53
C TYR A 272 11.64 -14.95 13.79
N ARG A 273 10.76 -15.39 14.69
CA ARG A 273 10.51 -14.76 15.99
C ARG A 273 10.63 -15.81 17.09
N HIS A 274 11.38 -15.46 18.13
CA HIS A 274 11.51 -16.26 19.33
C HIS A 274 11.48 -15.38 20.59
N ALA A 275 10.93 -15.91 21.67
CA ALA A 275 10.89 -15.25 22.97
C ALA A 275 11.41 -16.20 24.04
N TRP A 276 12.27 -15.69 24.93
CA TRP A 276 12.80 -16.33 26.12
C TRP A 276 12.46 -15.45 27.30
N ASP A 277 11.80 -15.92 28.33
CA ASP A 277 11.47 -15.14 29.53
C ASP A 277 11.35 -13.61 29.26
N ARG A 278 12.42 -12.84 29.50
CA ARG A 278 12.46 -11.38 29.32
C ARG A 278 13.02 -10.91 27.97
N PHE A 279 13.58 -11.81 27.17
CA PHE A 279 14.20 -11.45 25.90
C PHE A 279 13.33 -11.94 24.73
N SER A 280 13.29 -11.15 23.69
CA SER A 280 12.63 -11.51 22.44
C SER A 280 13.53 -11.11 21.26
N LEU A 281 13.54 -11.96 20.25
CA LEU A 281 14.32 -11.74 19.01
C LEU A 281 13.40 -11.88 17.81
N LYS A 282 13.60 -11.03 16.83
CA LYS A 282 13.02 -11.15 15.48
C LYS A 282 14.10 -10.91 14.44
N THR A 283 14.18 -11.81 13.46
CA THR A 283 15.07 -11.67 12.32
C THR A 283 14.25 -11.70 11.04
N ASN A 284 14.61 -10.89 10.05
CA ASN A 284 13.98 -10.89 8.74
C ASN A 284 15.05 -10.95 7.66
N LEU A 285 14.75 -11.68 6.58
CA LEU A 285 15.56 -11.75 5.37
C LEU A 285 14.62 -11.59 4.17
N LYS A 286 15.07 -10.88 3.12
CA LYS A 286 14.34 -10.74 1.87
C LYS A 286 15.32 -10.60 0.71
N TYR A 287 14.99 -11.27 -0.38
CA TYR A 287 15.54 -11.00 -1.70
C TYR A 287 14.41 -10.65 -2.65
N ALA A 288 14.57 -9.59 -3.44
CA ALA A 288 13.61 -9.19 -4.46
C ALA A 288 14.32 -8.91 -5.80
N TYR A 289 13.62 -9.21 -6.87
CA TYR A 289 14.04 -8.93 -8.24
C TYR A 289 12.86 -8.35 -9.01
N ASP A 290 13.04 -7.14 -9.56
CA ASP A 290 12.06 -6.44 -10.37
C ASP A 290 12.63 -6.19 -11.77
N TRP A 291 11.83 -6.50 -12.77
CA TRP A 291 12.11 -6.19 -14.16
C TRP A 291 10.93 -5.42 -14.75
N LEU A 292 11.23 -4.34 -15.47
CA LEU A 292 10.26 -3.50 -16.16
C LEU A 292 10.77 -3.20 -17.56
N ARG A 293 9.90 -3.34 -18.57
CA ARG A 293 10.09 -2.81 -19.91
C ARG A 293 9.02 -1.77 -20.19
N TYR A 294 9.43 -0.62 -20.68
CA TYR A 294 8.57 0.43 -21.16
C TYR A 294 8.84 0.69 -22.63
N LEU A 295 7.80 0.57 -23.45
CA LEU A 295 7.83 0.84 -24.88
C LEU A 295 6.93 2.03 -25.18
N GLN A 296 7.49 3.05 -25.82
CA GLN A 296 6.79 4.17 -26.43
C GLN A 296 7.08 4.16 -27.93
N ASP A 297 6.06 3.91 -28.75
CA ASP A 297 6.18 3.84 -30.20
C ASP A 297 5.45 5.03 -30.86
N PRO A 298 6.17 5.94 -31.50
CA PRO A 298 5.60 7.11 -32.17
C PRO A 298 4.91 6.80 -33.49
N SER A 299 4.79 5.55 -33.90
CA SER A 299 4.19 5.17 -35.19
C SER A 299 2.77 5.74 -35.40
N THR A 300 2.05 6.01 -34.31
CA THR A 300 0.71 6.63 -34.30
C THR A 300 0.72 8.10 -33.87
N ASN A 301 1.82 8.62 -33.32
CA ASN A 301 1.93 9.99 -32.81
C ASN A 301 3.33 10.56 -33.04
N ALA A 302 3.49 11.33 -34.12
CA ALA A 302 4.77 11.96 -34.51
C ALA A 302 5.34 12.94 -33.47
N ALA A 303 4.59 13.31 -32.43
CA ALA A 303 5.05 14.21 -31.38
C ALA A 303 5.83 13.50 -30.26
N THR A 304 5.88 12.18 -30.26
CA THR A 304 6.61 11.38 -29.27
C THR A 304 7.91 10.81 -29.82
N MET A 305 8.89 10.55 -28.96
CA MET A 305 10.15 9.90 -29.34
C MET A 305 10.01 8.39 -29.14
N TYR A 306 10.61 7.60 -30.02
CA TYR A 306 10.73 6.16 -29.81
C TYR A 306 11.56 5.87 -28.55
N CYS A 307 11.03 5.04 -27.68
CA CYS A 307 11.68 4.65 -26.45
C CYS A 307 11.34 3.19 -26.14
N ASP A 308 12.35 2.32 -26.02
CA ASP A 308 12.21 0.94 -25.56
C ASP A 308 13.25 0.72 -24.45
N ASN A 309 12.83 0.96 -23.22
CA ASN A 309 13.71 0.97 -22.07
C ASN A 309 13.45 -0.23 -21.16
N HIS A 310 14.53 -0.84 -20.72
CA HIS A 310 14.51 -1.94 -19.75
C HIS A 310 15.15 -1.50 -18.44
N TYR A 311 14.50 -1.86 -17.34
CA TYR A 311 14.98 -1.60 -15.99
C TYR A 311 15.04 -2.91 -15.22
N ARG A 312 16.14 -3.15 -14.52
CA ARG A 312 16.33 -4.29 -13.62
C ARG A 312 16.75 -3.76 -12.26
N GLN A 313 16.10 -4.22 -11.24
CA GLN A 313 16.39 -3.86 -9.86
C GLN A 313 16.53 -5.13 -9.03
N GLN A 314 17.53 -5.18 -8.19
CA GLN A 314 17.69 -6.21 -7.16
C GLN A 314 17.71 -5.55 -5.79
N ASP A 315 17.23 -6.28 -4.79
CA ASP A 315 17.12 -5.81 -3.42
C ASP A 315 17.39 -6.96 -2.46
N LEU A 316 18.41 -6.81 -1.62
CA LEU A 316 18.72 -7.73 -0.54
C LEU A 316 18.57 -7.00 0.79
N TYR A 317 17.74 -7.54 1.67
CA TYR A 317 17.45 -6.96 2.97
C TYR A 317 17.62 -7.98 4.09
N ALA A 318 18.25 -7.54 5.17
CA ALA A 318 18.37 -8.28 6.42
C ALA A 318 18.10 -7.37 7.61
N SER A 319 17.39 -7.87 8.61
CA SER A 319 17.17 -7.13 9.87
C SER A 319 17.21 -8.04 11.08
N VAL A 320 17.65 -7.47 12.20
CA VAL A 320 17.62 -8.10 13.52
C VAL A 320 17.06 -7.08 14.49
N ALA A 321 16.04 -7.50 15.26
CA ALA A 321 15.47 -6.73 16.36
C ALA A 321 15.50 -7.57 17.62
N ALA A 322 16.05 -7.03 18.70
CA ALA A 322 16.10 -7.65 20.01
C ALA A 322 15.43 -6.74 21.04
N ALA A 323 14.60 -7.31 21.90
CA ALA A 323 13.92 -6.57 22.96
C ALA A 323 14.13 -7.26 24.31
N TRP A 324 14.46 -6.45 25.33
CA TRP A 324 14.41 -6.84 26.73
C TRP A 324 13.13 -6.28 27.36
N ASN A 325 12.38 -7.13 28.05
CA ASN A 325 11.07 -6.82 28.58
C ASN A 325 11.03 -6.99 30.10
N SER A 326 10.57 -5.97 30.79
CA SER A 326 10.20 -5.98 32.19
C SER A 326 8.70 -5.73 32.34
N SER A 327 8.18 -5.75 33.56
CA SER A 327 6.76 -5.50 33.84
C SER A 327 6.30 -4.09 33.43
N TRP A 328 7.19 -3.11 33.45
CA TRP A 328 6.88 -1.69 33.17
C TRP A 328 7.74 -1.06 32.08
N LEU A 329 8.85 -1.70 31.67
CA LEU A 329 9.81 -1.17 30.70
C LEU A 329 10.17 -2.22 29.65
N SER A 330 10.17 -1.83 28.38
CA SER A 330 10.71 -2.60 27.27
C SER A 330 11.78 -1.79 26.55
N LEU A 331 12.97 -2.35 26.40
CA LEU A 331 14.07 -1.75 25.66
C LEU A 331 14.30 -2.55 24.38
N THR A 332 14.32 -1.88 23.25
CA THR A 332 14.50 -2.51 21.94
C THR A 332 15.69 -1.91 21.21
N ALA A 333 16.53 -2.77 20.67
CA ALA A 333 17.55 -2.40 19.70
C ALA A 333 17.28 -3.17 18.40
N SER A 334 17.33 -2.48 17.27
CA SER A 334 17.21 -3.13 15.96
C SER A 334 18.17 -2.55 14.93
N THR A 335 18.63 -3.39 14.01
CA THR A 335 19.49 -2.98 12.91
C THR A 335 19.01 -3.63 11.62
N ASP A 336 18.90 -2.81 10.58
CA ASP A 336 18.51 -3.19 9.23
C ASP A 336 19.66 -2.87 8.27
N LEU A 337 19.95 -3.79 7.39
CA LEU A 337 20.89 -3.62 6.28
C LEU A 337 20.16 -3.89 4.98
N ARG A 338 20.35 -3.03 4.00
CA ARG A 338 19.76 -3.19 2.68
C ARG A 338 20.77 -2.80 1.60
N TRP A 339 20.93 -3.69 0.65
CA TRP A 339 21.61 -3.43 -0.60
C TRP A 339 20.59 -3.44 -1.74
N SER A 340 20.63 -2.45 -2.62
CA SER A 340 19.79 -2.39 -3.82
C SER A 340 20.58 -1.84 -4.99
N ASP A 341 20.37 -2.42 -6.18
CA ASP A 341 20.96 -1.95 -7.43
C ASP A 341 19.88 -1.55 -8.44
N LEU A 342 20.28 -0.77 -9.43
CA LEU A 342 19.47 -0.41 -10.58
C LEU A 342 20.33 -0.46 -11.83
N THR A 343 19.95 -1.31 -12.78
CA THR A 343 20.52 -1.37 -14.11
C THR A 343 19.49 -1.06 -15.17
N THR A 344 19.87 -0.32 -16.19
CA THR A 344 18.99 0.06 -17.31
C THR A 344 19.79 0.24 -18.59
N ASP A 345 19.16 0.07 -19.74
CA ASP A 345 19.70 0.34 -21.07
C ASP A 345 19.50 1.78 -21.55
N VAL A 346 18.92 2.64 -20.70
CA VAL A 346 18.76 4.08 -21.02
C VAL A 346 20.13 4.69 -21.32
N TYR A 347 20.19 5.48 -22.39
CA TYR A 347 21.42 6.14 -22.83
C TYR A 347 22.09 6.94 -21.70
N ARG A 348 23.40 6.75 -21.51
CA ARG A 348 24.21 7.37 -20.44
C ARG A 348 23.70 7.10 -19.02
N SER A 349 23.00 5.99 -18.79
CA SER A 349 22.60 5.59 -17.44
C SER A 349 23.82 5.33 -16.56
N ALA A 350 23.75 5.76 -15.32
CA ALA A 350 24.68 5.36 -14.29
C ALA A 350 24.32 3.96 -13.77
N TYR A 351 25.30 3.04 -13.67
CA TYR A 351 25.11 1.81 -12.89
C TYR A 351 25.25 2.18 -11.42
N VAL A 352 24.15 2.08 -10.69
CA VAL A 352 24.11 2.54 -9.30
C VAL A 352 23.68 1.42 -8.37
N TYR A 353 24.44 1.23 -7.29
CA TYR A 353 23.95 0.49 -6.14
C TYR A 353 23.95 1.38 -4.90
N ARG A 354 23.01 1.11 -4.00
CA ARG A 354 22.80 1.82 -2.73
C ARG A 354 22.93 0.84 -1.58
N LEU A 355 23.71 1.26 -0.57
CA LEU A 355 23.76 0.63 0.74
C LEU A 355 23.01 1.52 1.73
N ASP A 356 22.01 0.96 2.40
CA ASP A 356 21.14 1.63 3.38
C ASP A 356 21.21 0.85 4.71
N SER A 357 21.75 1.48 5.74
CA SER A 357 21.86 0.94 7.10
C SER A 357 21.01 1.79 8.03
N LYS A 358 20.19 1.14 8.85
CA LYS A 358 19.38 1.77 9.88
C LYS A 358 19.59 1.08 11.22
N SER A 359 19.79 1.84 12.27
CA SER A 359 19.91 1.34 13.66
C SER A 359 18.97 2.12 14.56
N LEU A 360 18.17 1.41 15.33
CA LEU A 360 17.14 1.96 16.21
C LEU A 360 17.42 1.57 17.65
N LEU A 361 17.26 2.52 18.55
CA LEU A 361 17.08 2.29 19.98
C LEU A 361 15.73 2.85 20.40
N SER A 362 14.94 2.05 21.10
CA SER A 362 13.60 2.42 21.56
C SER A 362 13.38 1.96 23.00
N ALA A 363 12.72 2.79 23.79
CA ALA A 363 12.30 2.50 25.15
C ALA A 363 10.80 2.74 25.28
N ILE A 364 10.04 1.71 25.67
CA ILE A 364 8.60 1.77 25.92
C ILE A 364 8.38 1.55 27.40
N ALA A 365 7.79 2.54 28.07
CA ALA A 365 7.46 2.47 29.50
C ALA A 365 5.94 2.52 29.69
N SER A 366 5.40 1.65 30.54
CA SER A 366 3.96 1.57 30.84
C SER A 366 3.75 1.62 32.36
N TYR A 367 2.93 2.59 32.83
CA TYR A 367 2.62 2.75 34.25
C TYR A 367 1.20 3.30 34.46
N ARG A 368 0.35 2.56 35.19
CA ARG A 368 -1.01 2.98 35.61
C ARG A 368 -1.87 3.59 34.50
N GLY A 369 -1.85 2.99 33.30
CA GLY A 369 -2.61 3.46 32.15
C GLY A 369 -1.88 4.52 31.31
N PHE A 370 -0.72 5.01 31.73
CA PHE A 370 0.19 5.78 30.87
C PHE A 370 1.14 4.85 30.13
N GLU A 371 1.39 5.13 28.87
CA GLU A 371 2.41 4.51 28.07
C GLU A 371 3.18 5.57 27.30
N GLY A 372 4.49 5.49 27.34
CA GLY A 372 5.40 6.36 26.61
C GLY A 372 6.37 5.54 25.78
N ASN A 373 6.67 6.00 24.58
CA ASN A 373 7.69 5.44 23.71
C ASN A 373 8.64 6.56 23.27
N ILE A 374 9.94 6.38 23.53
CA ILE A 374 11.01 7.25 23.04
C ILE A 374 11.86 6.40 22.12
N ALA A 375 12.10 6.87 20.90
CA ALA A 375 12.94 6.18 19.95
C ALA A 375 13.91 7.13 19.24
N LEU A 376 15.10 6.63 18.96
CA LEU A 376 16.13 7.30 18.19
C LEU A 376 16.57 6.39 17.06
N LEU A 377 16.32 6.83 15.83
CA LEU A 377 16.74 6.13 14.63
C LEU A 377 17.99 6.81 14.04
N TYR A 378 19.04 6.05 13.84
CA TYR A 378 20.18 6.42 13.01
C TYR A 378 20.04 5.78 11.64
N THR A 379 20.24 6.56 10.59
CA THR A 379 20.24 6.08 9.21
C THR A 379 21.51 6.53 8.51
N HIS A 380 22.17 5.61 7.81
CA HIS A 380 23.30 5.85 6.92
C HIS A 380 22.99 5.29 5.54
N ILE A 381 23.12 6.14 4.50
CA ILE A 381 22.88 5.77 3.10
C ILE A 381 24.10 6.17 2.27
N GLY A 382 24.67 5.25 1.55
CA GLY A 382 25.76 5.47 0.61
C GLY A 382 25.42 4.94 -0.78
N ASP A 383 25.64 5.76 -1.80
CA ASP A 383 25.47 5.39 -3.20
C ASP A 383 26.83 5.20 -3.87
N HIS A 384 26.91 4.22 -4.75
CA HIS A 384 28.07 4.01 -5.61
C HIS A 384 27.62 3.93 -7.07
N SER A 385 28.21 4.77 -7.91
CA SER A 385 27.96 4.80 -9.35
C SER A 385 29.22 4.37 -10.10
N ALA A 386 29.12 3.32 -10.93
CA ALA A 386 30.24 2.80 -11.70
C ALA A 386 30.50 3.58 -13.00
N ARG A 387 29.51 4.29 -13.54
CA ARG A 387 29.60 5.01 -14.82
C ARG A 387 29.50 6.52 -14.72
N SER A 388 29.10 7.05 -13.59
CA SER A 388 29.02 8.49 -13.36
C SER A 388 30.28 8.96 -12.63
N ALA A 389 30.85 10.05 -13.06
CA ALA A 389 31.99 10.66 -12.39
C ALA A 389 31.66 11.15 -10.96
N GLN A 390 30.37 11.22 -10.58
CA GLN A 390 29.93 11.77 -9.31
C GLN A 390 28.79 10.95 -8.70
N SER A 391 29.08 10.22 -7.64
CA SER A 391 28.07 9.66 -6.75
C SER A 391 27.52 10.75 -5.83
N ALA A 392 26.24 10.63 -5.44
CA ALA A 392 25.68 11.51 -4.42
C ALA A 392 26.44 11.35 -3.09
N ALA A 393 26.53 12.43 -2.31
CA ALA A 393 27.18 12.39 -1.01
C ALA A 393 26.46 11.43 -0.06
N ALA A 394 27.24 10.68 0.74
CA ALA A 394 26.68 9.82 1.75
C ALA A 394 25.88 10.61 2.79
N LEU A 395 24.76 10.05 3.22
CA LEU A 395 23.82 10.66 4.17
C LEU A 395 23.88 9.93 5.51
N SER A 396 24.12 10.66 6.59
CA SER A 396 24.04 10.13 7.96
C SER A 396 23.14 11.03 8.79
N ARG A 397 22.06 10.50 9.39
CA ARG A 397 21.06 11.29 10.10
C ARG A 397 20.51 10.56 11.32
N PHE A 398 20.27 11.34 12.38
CA PHE A 398 19.50 10.92 13.55
C PHE A 398 18.11 11.52 13.49
N THR A 399 17.10 10.70 13.75
CA THR A 399 15.69 11.11 13.76
C THR A 399 15.01 10.63 15.03
N PRO A 400 14.59 11.57 15.92
CA PRO A 400 13.90 11.24 17.15
C PRO A 400 12.41 11.04 16.95
N MET A 401 11.80 10.25 17.84
CA MET A 401 10.38 10.05 17.96
C MET A 401 9.98 9.98 19.43
N PHE A 402 8.83 10.60 19.76
CA PHE A 402 8.22 10.61 21.08
C PHE A 402 6.74 10.30 20.93
N LEU A 403 6.26 9.30 21.64
CA LEU A 403 4.84 8.96 21.72
C LEU A 403 4.45 8.89 23.19
N ALA A 404 3.24 9.35 23.49
CA ALA A 404 2.64 9.21 24.79
C ALA A 404 1.16 8.90 24.65
N SER A 405 0.64 8.02 25.48
CA SER A 405 -0.80 7.78 25.60
C SER A 405 -1.21 7.63 27.06
N TRP A 406 -2.47 7.95 27.30
CA TRP A 406 -3.11 7.73 28.58
C TRP A 406 -4.45 7.06 28.35
N HIS A 407 -4.62 5.91 28.95
CA HIS A 407 -5.83 5.12 28.86
C HIS A 407 -6.58 5.10 30.21
N ARG A 408 -7.86 5.39 30.13
CA ARG A 408 -8.76 5.27 31.29
C ARG A 408 -10.13 4.78 30.85
N ARG A 409 -10.50 3.58 31.27
CA ARG A 409 -11.76 2.92 30.89
C ARG A 409 -11.88 2.82 29.35
N ALA A 410 -12.90 3.44 28.77
CA ALA A 410 -13.16 3.43 27.34
C ALA A 410 -12.39 4.52 26.55
N PHE A 411 -11.72 5.44 27.23
CA PHE A 411 -11.03 6.58 26.61
C PHE A 411 -9.53 6.36 26.55
N THR A 412 -8.94 6.72 25.41
CA THR A 412 -7.49 6.84 25.23
C THR A 412 -7.19 8.22 24.65
N VAL A 413 -6.30 8.95 25.30
CA VAL A 413 -5.72 10.19 24.77
C VAL A 413 -4.29 9.87 24.35
N ARG A 414 -3.89 10.30 23.17
CA ARG A 414 -2.54 10.05 22.64
C ARG A 414 -1.97 11.29 21.99
N ALA A 415 -0.66 11.42 22.04
CA ALA A 415 0.08 12.44 21.34
C ALA A 415 1.40 11.87 20.83
N PHE A 416 1.86 12.30 19.66
CA PHE A 416 3.20 11.99 19.20
C PHE A 416 3.85 13.16 18.48
N HIS A 417 5.18 13.18 18.57
CA HIS A 417 6.06 13.95 17.70
C HIS A 417 7.03 13.00 17.04
N LYS A 418 7.18 13.11 15.72
CA LYS A 418 8.10 12.30 14.93
C LYS A 418 8.80 13.17 13.91
N ARG A 419 10.13 13.06 13.85
CA ARG A 419 10.92 13.62 12.76
C ARG A 419 11.45 12.48 11.90
N ILE A 420 11.28 12.58 10.59
CA ILE A 420 11.83 11.65 9.62
C ILE A 420 12.49 12.41 8.49
N PHE A 421 13.26 11.72 7.67
CA PHE A 421 13.73 12.24 6.39
C PHE A 421 13.51 11.22 5.27
N ARG A 422 13.38 11.72 4.05
CA ARG A 422 13.36 10.95 2.83
C ARG A 422 14.65 11.21 2.04
N ALA A 423 15.45 10.17 1.82
CA ALA A 423 16.56 10.26 0.88
C ALA A 423 16.01 10.36 -0.55
N PRO A 424 16.67 11.11 -1.46
CA PRO A 424 16.35 11.10 -2.88
C PRO A 424 16.41 9.69 -3.45
N THR A 425 15.52 9.34 -4.36
CA THR A 425 15.50 8.05 -5.04
C THR A 425 16.62 7.96 -6.08
N LEU A 426 16.87 6.76 -6.61
CA LEU A 426 17.88 6.61 -7.66
C LEU A 426 17.50 7.38 -8.94
N ASN A 427 16.20 7.48 -9.27
CA ASN A 427 15.73 8.32 -10.37
C ASN A 427 15.92 9.82 -10.10
N ASP A 428 15.63 10.28 -8.86
CA ASP A 428 15.82 11.67 -8.48
C ASP A 428 17.28 12.12 -8.69
N LEU A 429 18.23 11.24 -8.42
CA LEU A 429 19.67 11.52 -8.46
C LEU A 429 20.31 11.25 -9.83
N TYR A 430 19.96 10.12 -10.48
CA TYR A 430 20.77 9.54 -11.56
C TYR A 430 20.01 9.32 -12.86
N TYR A 431 18.69 9.60 -12.93
CA TYR A 431 17.96 9.44 -14.19
C TYR A 431 18.51 10.39 -15.25
N THR A 432 18.86 9.86 -16.42
CA THR A 432 19.48 10.61 -17.49
C THR A 432 18.67 11.85 -17.87
N LEU A 433 19.31 13.01 -17.96
CA LEU A 433 18.77 14.33 -18.32
C LEU A 433 17.90 15.02 -17.26
N VAL A 434 17.42 14.32 -16.24
CA VAL A 434 16.49 14.88 -15.23
C VAL A 434 17.10 14.82 -13.81
N GLY A 435 17.84 13.77 -13.50
CA GLY A 435 18.41 13.53 -12.18
C GLY A 435 19.42 14.62 -11.75
N ASN A 436 19.51 14.82 -10.44
CA ASN A 436 20.42 15.78 -9.82
C ASN A 436 21.09 15.16 -8.59
N ALA A 437 22.36 14.84 -8.72
CA ALA A 437 23.16 14.20 -7.66
C ALA A 437 23.43 15.13 -6.44
N GLN A 438 23.09 16.45 -6.53
CA GLN A 438 23.26 17.42 -5.45
C GLN A 438 22.01 17.60 -4.58
N LEU A 439 20.97 16.78 -4.79
CA LEU A 439 19.74 16.86 -4.00
C LEU A 439 20.01 16.58 -2.52
N ARG A 440 19.40 17.43 -1.68
CA ARG A 440 19.32 17.21 -0.24
C ARG A 440 18.12 16.32 0.10
N PRO A 441 18.16 15.59 1.24
CA PRO A 441 17.00 14.85 1.70
C PRO A 441 15.86 15.78 2.12
N GLU A 442 14.62 15.35 1.91
CA GLU A 442 13.44 16.00 2.49
C GLU A 442 13.32 15.68 3.97
N TYR A 443 12.91 16.64 4.78
CA TYR A 443 12.62 16.44 6.20
C TYR A 443 11.13 16.63 6.47
N THR A 444 10.57 15.75 7.28
CA THR A 444 9.18 15.86 7.74
C THR A 444 9.13 15.80 9.25
N SER A 445 8.54 16.84 9.86
CA SER A 445 8.20 16.88 11.29
C SER A 445 6.69 16.74 11.42
N GLN A 446 6.25 15.77 12.21
CA GLN A 446 4.84 15.43 12.42
C GLN A 446 4.48 15.63 13.88
N PHE A 447 3.35 16.27 14.14
CA PHE A 447 2.71 16.41 15.45
C PHE A 447 1.29 15.91 15.33
N ASP A 448 0.85 15.14 16.28
CA ASP A 448 -0.49 14.56 16.30
C ASP A 448 -1.02 14.51 17.73
N LEU A 449 -2.30 14.83 17.89
CA LEU A 449 -3.05 14.72 19.13
C LEU A 449 -4.35 14.03 18.82
N GLY A 450 -4.61 12.90 19.47
CA GLY A 450 -5.79 12.09 19.23
C GLY A 450 -6.53 11.70 20.49
N VAL A 451 -7.80 11.45 20.34
CA VAL A 451 -8.69 10.90 21.38
C VAL A 451 -9.48 9.75 20.77
N ASP A 452 -9.44 8.60 21.43
CA ASP A 452 -10.24 7.43 21.09
C ASP A 452 -11.24 7.13 22.20
N TYR A 453 -12.43 6.73 21.79
CA TYR A 453 -13.43 6.07 22.63
C TYR A 453 -13.71 4.68 22.07
N LYS A 454 -13.52 3.66 22.85
CA LYS A 454 -13.78 2.26 22.46
C LYS A 454 -14.63 1.56 23.52
N ASP A 455 -15.81 1.17 23.09
CA ASP A 455 -16.72 0.31 23.86
C ASP A 455 -16.90 -1.03 23.12
N ARG A 456 -17.76 -1.90 23.64
CA ARG A 456 -18.01 -3.24 23.08
C ARG A 456 -18.47 -3.21 21.61
N HIS A 457 -19.21 -2.20 21.20
CA HIS A 457 -19.83 -2.10 19.88
C HIS A 457 -19.46 -0.82 19.12
N LEU A 458 -18.95 0.18 19.81
CA LEU A 458 -18.69 1.50 19.24
C LEU A 458 -17.21 1.86 19.40
N HIS A 459 -16.61 2.30 18.32
CA HIS A 459 -15.27 2.87 18.27
C HIS A 459 -15.34 4.24 17.62
N LEU A 460 -14.88 5.28 18.31
CA LEU A 460 -14.75 6.64 17.80
C LEU A 460 -13.31 7.09 17.98
N ALA A 461 -12.75 7.70 16.94
CA ALA A 461 -11.42 8.30 17.00
C ALA A 461 -11.45 9.69 16.37
N LEU A 462 -10.76 10.63 16.98
CA LEU A 462 -10.55 11.99 16.48
C LEU A 462 -9.10 12.36 16.61
N ASP A 463 -8.46 12.74 15.49
CA ASP A 463 -7.05 13.12 15.42
C ASP A 463 -6.89 14.50 14.81
N ALA A 464 -6.20 15.38 15.50
CA ALA A 464 -5.73 16.66 15.00
C ALA A 464 -4.22 16.57 14.72
N TYR A 465 -3.78 16.95 13.53
CA TYR A 465 -2.39 16.83 13.15
C TYR A 465 -1.82 18.07 12.47
N TYR A 466 -0.53 18.25 12.63
CA TYR A 466 0.27 19.26 11.94
C TYR A 466 1.55 18.64 11.41
N ASN A 467 1.76 18.75 10.08
CA ASN A 467 2.96 18.27 9.41
C ASN A 467 3.70 19.44 8.76
N ARG A 468 5.03 19.43 8.88
CA ARG A 468 5.93 20.37 8.23
C ARG A 468 6.94 19.60 7.39
N ILE A 469 6.95 19.85 6.07
CA ILE A 469 7.85 19.22 5.10
C ILE A 469 8.81 20.30 4.59
N GLU A 470 10.10 20.08 4.75
CA GLU A 470 11.20 20.96 4.34
C GLU A 470 12.00 20.31 3.22
N ASP A 471 12.58 21.11 2.32
CA ASP A 471 13.41 20.67 1.19
C ASP A 471 12.72 19.65 0.28
N LYS A 472 11.42 19.84 0.01
CA LYS A 472 10.64 18.91 -0.81
C LYS A 472 11.27 18.73 -2.20
N ILE A 473 11.46 17.47 -2.62
CA ILE A 473 12.02 17.15 -3.93
C ILE A 473 10.90 17.13 -4.96
N VAL A 474 11.03 17.99 -5.97
CA VAL A 474 10.07 18.12 -7.08
C VAL A 474 10.79 18.19 -8.41
N ALA A 475 10.11 17.75 -9.48
CA ALA A 475 10.56 17.95 -10.86
C ALA A 475 10.03 19.30 -11.36
N ILE A 476 10.91 20.16 -11.84
CA ILE A 476 10.54 21.44 -12.45
C ILE A 476 11.08 21.54 -13.88
N PRO A 477 10.37 22.23 -14.81
CA PRO A 477 10.90 22.53 -16.12
C PRO A 477 12.05 23.54 -15.99
N MET A 478 13.15 23.28 -16.70
CA MET A 478 14.28 24.20 -16.80
C MET A 478 13.94 25.37 -17.74
N LYS A 479 14.85 26.36 -17.84
CA LYS A 479 14.71 27.50 -18.78
C LYS A 479 14.42 27.07 -20.23
N CYS A 480 14.87 25.88 -20.63
CA CYS A 480 14.45 25.23 -21.87
C CYS A 480 13.24 24.34 -21.55
N GLN A 481 12.06 24.65 -22.07
CA GLN A 481 10.77 24.00 -21.78
C GLN A 481 10.75 22.47 -21.98
N PHE A 482 11.74 21.91 -22.68
CA PHE A 482 11.87 20.47 -22.94
C PHE A 482 12.79 19.74 -21.95
N ARG A 483 13.43 20.45 -21.00
CA ARG A 483 14.29 19.83 -19.98
C ARG A 483 13.70 20.05 -18.59
N TRP A 484 13.56 18.95 -17.88
CA TRP A 484 13.15 18.90 -16.47
C TRP A 484 14.37 18.66 -15.60
N SER A 485 14.37 19.12 -14.37
CA SER A 485 15.37 18.78 -13.37
C SER A 485 14.72 18.57 -12.02
N MET A 486 15.32 17.68 -11.23
CA MET A 486 14.94 17.49 -9.84
C MET A 486 15.59 18.57 -8.99
N VAL A 487 14.81 19.22 -8.15
CA VAL A 487 15.27 20.27 -7.23
C VAL A 487 14.66 20.10 -5.85
N ASN A 488 15.35 20.61 -4.83
CA ASN A 488 14.74 20.82 -3.53
C ASN A 488 13.95 22.12 -3.53
N PHE A 489 12.68 22.02 -3.25
CA PHE A 489 11.78 23.17 -3.26
C PHE A 489 11.04 23.26 -1.93
N GLY A 490 11.24 24.35 -1.27
CA GLY A 490 10.35 24.94 -0.31
C GLY A 490 9.97 24.23 0.98
N LEU A 491 8.93 24.81 1.53
CA LEU A 491 8.32 24.44 2.79
C LEU A 491 6.83 24.20 2.58
N VAL A 492 6.36 22.98 2.87
CA VAL A 492 4.93 22.65 2.87
C VAL A 492 4.46 22.49 4.33
N LYS A 493 3.32 23.10 4.65
CA LYS A 493 2.62 22.91 5.93
C LYS A 493 1.26 22.29 5.68
N SER A 494 0.96 21.23 6.44
CA SER A 494 -0.31 20.51 6.42
C SER A 494 -0.93 20.55 7.81
N LEU A 495 -2.16 21.03 7.90
CA LEU A 495 -2.98 21.02 9.12
C LEU A 495 -4.27 20.28 8.82
N GLY A 496 -4.64 19.32 9.67
CA GLY A 496 -5.85 18.56 9.43
C GLY A 496 -6.47 17.95 10.67
N LEU A 497 -7.71 17.54 10.46
CA LEU A 497 -8.54 16.81 11.42
C LEU A 497 -9.07 15.54 10.73
N SER A 498 -8.92 14.39 11.37
CA SER A 498 -9.46 13.11 10.91
C SER A 498 -10.40 12.54 11.97
N ALA A 499 -11.59 12.13 11.57
CA ALA A 499 -12.56 11.45 12.42
C ALA A 499 -12.88 10.08 11.86
N THR A 500 -12.93 9.08 12.73
CA THR A 500 -13.29 7.70 12.39
C THR A 500 -14.37 7.23 13.35
N ALA A 501 -15.42 6.59 12.85
CA ALA A 501 -16.47 5.96 13.63
C ALA A 501 -16.68 4.52 13.13
N GLY A 502 -16.62 3.56 14.03
CA GLY A 502 -16.89 2.16 13.78
C GLY A 502 -17.99 1.63 14.69
N TYR A 503 -18.90 0.85 14.15
CA TYR A 503 -19.95 0.15 14.89
C TYR A 503 -20.04 -1.30 14.42
N ASP A 504 -20.12 -2.25 15.33
CA ASP A 504 -20.34 -3.64 15.02
C ASP A 504 -21.26 -4.31 16.05
N ARG A 505 -22.22 -5.11 15.56
CA ARG A 505 -23.12 -5.85 16.42
C ARG A 505 -23.71 -7.06 15.71
N THR A 506 -23.89 -8.14 16.49
CA THR A 506 -24.55 -9.36 16.03
C THR A 506 -25.78 -9.65 16.88
N TRP A 507 -26.91 -9.97 16.24
CA TRP A 507 -28.17 -10.36 16.82
C TRP A 507 -28.61 -11.72 16.25
N GLY A 508 -28.31 -12.79 16.94
CA GLY A 508 -28.57 -14.15 16.45
C GLY A 508 -27.88 -14.43 15.11
N LYS A 509 -28.65 -14.62 14.03
CA LYS A 509 -28.13 -14.84 12.68
C LYS A 509 -27.85 -13.56 11.90
N PHE A 510 -28.27 -12.42 12.38
CA PHE A 510 -28.07 -11.12 11.73
C PHE A 510 -26.86 -10.42 12.33
N SER A 511 -25.95 -9.96 11.48
CA SER A 511 -24.85 -9.09 11.87
C SER A 511 -24.83 -7.82 11.03
N ALA A 512 -24.51 -6.71 11.67
CA ALA A 512 -24.33 -5.41 11.02
C ALA A 512 -23.04 -4.77 11.51
N SER A 513 -22.26 -4.25 10.57
CA SER A 513 -21.12 -3.38 10.88
C SER A 513 -21.14 -2.13 9.98
N ALA A 514 -20.67 -1.03 10.52
CA ALA A 514 -20.52 0.22 9.80
C ALA A 514 -19.20 0.89 10.17
N SER A 515 -18.54 1.46 9.18
CA SER A 515 -17.32 2.25 9.36
C SER A 515 -17.42 3.54 8.55
N ALA A 516 -17.31 4.67 9.22
CA ALA A 516 -17.34 6.00 8.61
C ALA A 516 -16.04 6.73 8.90
N ASN A 517 -15.48 7.38 7.88
CA ASN A 517 -14.27 8.17 7.99
C ASN A 517 -14.48 9.54 7.35
N TYR A 518 -13.94 10.56 7.99
CA TYR A 518 -13.95 11.93 7.48
C TYR A 518 -12.60 12.59 7.72
N THR A 519 -12.13 13.37 6.76
CA THR A 519 -10.91 14.16 6.87
C THR A 519 -11.15 15.56 6.34
N CYS A 520 -10.77 16.55 7.13
CA CYS A 520 -10.65 17.94 6.73
C CYS A 520 -9.17 18.33 6.84
N GLN A 521 -8.52 18.70 5.72
CA GLN A 521 -7.10 19.03 5.72
C GLN A 521 -6.81 20.22 4.82
N ARG A 522 -5.83 21.03 5.25
CA ARG A 522 -5.35 22.19 4.50
C ARG A 522 -3.84 22.10 4.35
N ASP A 523 -3.41 21.89 3.11
CA ASP A 523 -2.03 21.70 2.74
C ASP A 523 -1.60 22.86 1.85
N ARG A 524 -0.60 23.63 2.27
CA ARG A 524 -0.18 24.85 1.59
C ARG A 524 1.32 24.96 1.44
N ASP A 525 1.71 25.63 0.36
CA ASP A 525 3.08 26.04 0.12
C ASP A 525 3.44 27.30 0.94
N TYR A 526 4.58 27.24 1.62
CA TYR A 526 5.18 28.35 2.36
C TYR A 526 6.65 28.57 1.96
N SER A 527 7.02 28.20 0.75
CA SER A 527 8.42 28.19 0.30
C SER A 527 9.04 29.58 0.30
N SER A 528 8.42 30.55 -0.36
CA SER A 528 8.91 31.92 -0.42
C SER A 528 7.75 32.91 -0.45
N PRO A 529 7.73 33.94 0.43
CA PRO A 529 6.71 34.98 0.41
C PRO A 529 6.66 35.80 -0.90
N HIS A 530 7.75 35.78 -1.69
CA HIS A 530 7.86 36.50 -2.97
C HIS A 530 7.40 35.66 -4.16
N ASP A 531 7.06 34.38 -3.95
CA ASP A 531 6.57 33.50 -4.99
C ASP A 531 5.07 33.73 -5.23
N PRO A 532 4.60 33.88 -6.48
CA PRO A 532 3.17 33.93 -6.80
C PRO A 532 2.35 32.75 -6.26
N GLU A 533 2.99 31.62 -6.06
CA GLU A 533 2.37 30.38 -5.54
C GLU A 533 2.36 30.30 -4.00
N TYR A 534 2.88 31.32 -3.30
CA TYR A 534 2.89 31.36 -1.84
C TYR A 534 1.49 31.22 -1.23
N ARG A 535 1.32 30.27 -0.33
CA ARG A 535 0.06 29.85 0.31
C ARG A 535 -0.95 29.16 -0.62
N ASN A 536 -0.57 28.83 -1.84
CA ASN A 536 -1.39 28.00 -2.71
C ASN A 536 -1.55 26.58 -2.15
N THR A 537 -2.66 25.93 -2.48
CA THR A 537 -2.94 24.57 -2.10
C THR A 537 -2.05 23.60 -2.89
N ILE A 538 -1.50 22.61 -2.19
CA ILE A 538 -0.67 21.56 -2.81
C ILE A 538 -1.54 20.74 -3.78
N PRO A 539 -1.01 20.36 -4.97
CA PRO A 539 -1.73 19.58 -5.96
C PRO A 539 -2.31 18.26 -5.40
N TYR A 540 -3.53 17.94 -5.84
CA TYR A 540 -4.26 16.74 -5.46
C TYR A 540 -4.57 16.61 -3.97
N SER A 541 -4.68 17.72 -3.25
CA SER A 541 -5.04 17.77 -1.83
C SER A 541 -6.45 18.34 -1.67
N PRO A 542 -7.51 17.52 -1.52
CA PRO A 542 -8.86 18.00 -1.26
C PRO A 542 -8.98 18.51 0.18
N LEU A 543 -9.76 19.59 0.38
CA LEU A 543 -10.05 20.10 1.73
C LEU A 543 -10.87 19.08 2.52
N HIS A 544 -11.82 18.39 1.88
CA HIS A 544 -12.73 17.43 2.49
C HIS A 544 -12.69 16.10 1.77
N SER A 545 -12.61 15.00 2.52
CA SER A 545 -12.82 13.65 2.02
C SER A 545 -13.60 12.83 3.05
N ALA A 546 -14.44 11.90 2.59
CA ALA A 546 -15.24 11.05 3.45
C ALA A 546 -15.45 9.67 2.84
N SER A 547 -15.64 8.67 3.69
CA SER A 547 -16.03 7.33 3.29
C SER A 547 -17.01 6.71 4.29
N LEU A 548 -17.84 5.81 3.78
CA LEU A 548 -18.75 5.00 4.59
C LEU A 548 -18.79 3.59 4.03
N ILE A 549 -18.64 2.61 4.89
CA ILE A 549 -18.83 1.19 4.57
C ILE A 549 -19.90 0.65 5.50
N VAL A 550 -20.89 -0.06 4.97
CA VAL A 550 -21.92 -0.76 5.73
C VAL A 550 -21.98 -2.19 5.27
N ASP A 551 -21.77 -3.12 6.19
CA ASP A 551 -21.88 -4.56 5.97
C ASP A 551 -23.07 -5.11 6.74
N LEU A 552 -23.94 -5.84 6.04
CA LEU A 552 -25.08 -6.55 6.61
C LEU A 552 -24.97 -8.03 6.24
N ALA A 553 -25.07 -8.93 7.21
CA ALA A 553 -25.05 -10.35 6.92
C ALA A 553 -26.20 -11.08 7.63
N TYR A 554 -26.81 -12.03 6.92
CA TYR A 554 -27.90 -12.86 7.41
C TYR A 554 -27.91 -14.23 6.72
N ASP A 555 -27.77 -15.29 7.47
CA ASP A 555 -27.94 -16.69 7.03
C ASP A 555 -27.23 -17.03 5.70
N GLY A 556 -25.95 -16.70 5.62
CA GLY A 556 -25.12 -16.94 4.42
C GLY A 556 -25.28 -15.90 3.31
N TRP A 557 -26.14 -14.92 3.45
CA TRP A 557 -26.14 -13.69 2.65
C TRP A 557 -25.24 -12.64 3.28
N SER A 558 -24.54 -11.87 2.48
CA SER A 558 -23.92 -10.62 2.92
C SER A 558 -24.06 -9.54 1.85
N LEU A 559 -24.41 -8.35 2.30
CA LEU A 559 -24.52 -7.14 1.48
C LEU A 559 -23.55 -6.10 2.04
N CYS A 560 -22.58 -5.70 1.24
CA CYS A 560 -21.71 -4.56 1.53
C CYS A 560 -22.06 -3.39 0.62
N THR A 561 -22.25 -2.23 1.23
CA THR A 561 -22.39 -0.96 0.53
C THR A 561 -21.27 -0.07 0.95
N SER A 562 -20.58 0.54 0.00
CA SER A 562 -19.55 1.53 0.30
C SER A 562 -19.80 2.82 -0.47
N TRP A 563 -19.58 3.94 0.22
CA TRP A 563 -19.66 5.28 -0.34
C TRP A 563 -18.32 5.99 -0.16
N LEU A 564 -17.90 6.72 -1.16
CA LEU A 564 -16.66 7.49 -1.16
C LEU A 564 -16.94 8.90 -1.71
N TYR A 565 -16.45 9.92 -1.01
CA TYR A 565 -16.50 11.32 -1.42
C TYR A 565 -15.12 11.94 -1.38
N THR A 566 -14.78 12.68 -2.44
CA THR A 566 -13.56 13.50 -2.53
C THR A 566 -13.95 14.90 -3.00
N GLY A 567 -13.58 15.91 -2.23
CA GLY A 567 -13.85 17.31 -2.51
C GLY A 567 -13.03 17.85 -3.69
N GLU A 568 -13.30 19.11 -4.02
CA GLU A 568 -12.54 19.84 -5.07
C GLU A 568 -11.06 19.94 -4.71
N ARG A 569 -10.21 19.91 -5.74
CA ARG A 569 -8.76 19.97 -5.60
C ARG A 569 -8.10 20.49 -6.87
N PHE A 570 -6.97 21.15 -6.72
CA PHE A 570 -6.17 21.60 -7.87
C PHE A 570 -5.22 20.51 -8.35
N ALA A 571 -5.01 20.43 -9.67
CA ALA A 571 -4.03 19.52 -10.27
C ALA A 571 -2.61 20.12 -10.30
N LEU A 572 -2.48 21.44 -10.31
CA LEU A 572 -1.20 22.17 -10.32
C LEU A 572 -1.11 23.15 -9.15
N ILE A 573 0.12 23.50 -8.77
CA ILE A 573 0.40 24.43 -7.66
C ILE A 573 -0.05 25.88 -7.96
N SER A 574 -0.18 26.24 -9.23
CA SER A 574 -0.67 27.55 -9.67
C SER A 574 -2.09 27.86 -9.21
N ASN A 575 -2.88 26.83 -8.86
CA ASN A 575 -4.27 26.90 -8.43
C ASN A 575 -5.19 27.68 -9.39
N ASN A 576 -4.92 27.61 -10.68
CA ASN A 576 -5.78 28.20 -11.70
C ASN A 576 -7.10 27.44 -11.81
N ARG A 577 -8.17 28.12 -12.23
CA ARG A 577 -9.49 27.50 -12.44
C ARG A 577 -9.47 26.33 -13.43
N ASP A 578 -8.65 26.43 -14.47
CA ASP A 578 -8.49 25.38 -15.48
C ASP A 578 -7.85 24.10 -14.91
N ASP A 579 -7.18 24.21 -13.74
CA ASP A 579 -6.55 23.11 -13.04
C ASP A 579 -7.41 22.54 -11.92
N LEU A 580 -8.60 23.09 -11.70
CA LEU A 580 -9.54 22.61 -10.69
C LEU A 580 -10.20 21.31 -11.15
N LEU A 581 -10.06 20.28 -10.33
CA LEU A 581 -10.81 19.03 -10.43
C LEU A 581 -12.03 19.13 -9.52
N GLY A 582 -13.22 18.94 -10.07
CA GLY A 582 -14.47 18.98 -9.32
C GLY A 582 -14.57 17.90 -8.23
N ALA A 583 -15.41 18.12 -7.26
CA ALA A 583 -15.78 17.11 -6.27
C ALA A 583 -16.52 15.94 -6.94
N TRP A 584 -16.35 14.74 -6.40
CA TRP A 584 -17.02 13.55 -6.89
C TRP A 584 -17.36 12.58 -5.75
N GLN A 585 -18.31 11.69 -6.04
CA GLN A 585 -18.67 10.60 -5.14
C GLN A 585 -19.02 9.35 -5.92
N THR A 586 -18.80 8.20 -5.29
CA THR A 586 -19.18 6.88 -5.82
C THR A 586 -19.85 6.04 -4.75
N VAL A 587 -20.77 5.19 -5.17
CA VAL A 587 -21.39 4.15 -4.35
C VAL A 587 -21.15 2.82 -5.01
N ASP A 588 -20.59 1.88 -4.25
CA ASP A 588 -20.34 0.51 -4.71
C ASP A 588 -21.21 -0.46 -3.88
N LEU A 589 -21.68 -1.53 -4.52
CA LEU A 589 -22.49 -2.59 -3.89
C LEU A 589 -21.84 -3.94 -4.16
N LYS A 590 -21.81 -4.80 -3.15
CA LYS A 590 -21.39 -6.21 -3.27
C LYS A 590 -22.35 -7.10 -2.51
N LEU A 591 -22.96 -8.04 -3.23
CA LEU A 591 -23.85 -9.06 -2.69
C LEU A 591 -23.18 -10.41 -2.79
N ASN A 592 -23.09 -11.13 -1.68
CA ASN A 592 -22.59 -12.48 -1.62
C ASN A 592 -23.68 -13.44 -1.11
N LYS A 593 -23.70 -14.65 -1.65
CA LYS A 593 -24.45 -15.78 -1.10
C LYS A 593 -23.55 -16.99 -1.02
N ARG A 594 -23.45 -17.56 0.19
CA ARG A 594 -22.75 -18.81 0.44
C ARG A 594 -23.75 -19.95 0.60
N PHE A 595 -23.55 -20.98 -0.20
CA PHE A 595 -24.30 -22.25 -0.14
C PHE A 595 -23.39 -23.31 0.46
N ARG A 596 -23.91 -24.06 1.42
CA ARG A 596 -23.23 -25.26 1.98
C ARG A 596 -23.80 -26.49 1.29
N ILE A 597 -22.94 -27.26 0.61
CA ILE A 597 -23.30 -28.46 -0.14
C ILE A 597 -22.49 -29.62 0.45
N ARG A 598 -23.04 -30.31 1.44
CA ARG A 598 -22.34 -31.37 2.19
C ARG A 598 -21.01 -30.85 2.78
N CYS A 599 -19.87 -31.39 2.35
CA CYS A 599 -18.52 -30.99 2.77
C CYS A 599 -17.94 -29.82 1.94
N HIS A 600 -18.63 -29.35 0.91
CA HIS A 600 -18.19 -28.27 0.02
C HIS A 600 -18.94 -26.97 0.30
N SER A 601 -18.37 -25.85 -0.13
CA SER A 601 -19.09 -24.58 -0.17
C SER A 601 -19.00 -23.92 -1.55
N LEU A 602 -20.13 -23.37 -1.99
CA LEU A 602 -20.22 -22.57 -3.19
C LEU A 602 -20.56 -21.14 -2.78
N GLN A 603 -19.77 -20.17 -3.20
CA GLN A 603 -20.07 -18.76 -3.00
C GLN A 603 -20.29 -18.09 -4.35
N ALA A 604 -21.43 -17.42 -4.49
CA ALA A 604 -21.75 -16.56 -5.61
C ALA A 604 -21.67 -15.10 -5.16
N THR A 605 -21.00 -14.26 -5.93
CA THR A 605 -20.78 -12.84 -5.64
C THR A 605 -21.19 -12.00 -6.84
N LEU A 606 -21.95 -10.95 -6.61
CA LEU A 606 -22.28 -9.92 -7.58
C LEU A 606 -21.82 -8.56 -7.05
N GLU A 607 -21.05 -7.84 -7.85
CA GLU A 607 -20.56 -6.51 -7.53
C GLU A 607 -21.06 -5.51 -8.59
N CYS A 608 -21.48 -4.33 -8.13
CA CYS A 608 -21.77 -3.18 -8.97
C CYS A 608 -20.99 -2.00 -8.43
N ASN A 609 -20.01 -1.54 -9.18
CA ASN A 609 -19.17 -0.40 -8.80
C ASN A 609 -19.67 0.86 -9.48
N ASN A 610 -19.53 2.01 -8.79
CA ASN A 610 -19.98 3.32 -9.25
C ASN A 610 -21.46 3.29 -9.70
N LEU A 611 -22.35 2.83 -8.81
CA LEU A 611 -23.78 2.66 -9.07
C LEU A 611 -24.44 3.92 -9.64
N GLY A 612 -24.01 5.10 -9.18
CA GLY A 612 -24.49 6.40 -9.63
C GLY A 612 -23.95 6.85 -11.00
N ASP A 613 -23.11 6.05 -11.64
CA ASP A 613 -22.46 6.37 -12.92
C ASP A 613 -21.74 7.73 -12.93
N SER A 614 -21.06 8.05 -11.83
CA SER A 614 -20.31 9.29 -11.68
C SER A 614 -19.11 9.34 -12.63
N HIS A 615 -19.10 10.32 -13.53
CA HIS A 615 -17.96 10.59 -14.39
C HIS A 615 -16.98 11.51 -13.67
N HIS A 616 -15.81 11.00 -13.33
CA HIS A 616 -14.82 11.74 -12.55
C HIS A 616 -13.39 11.38 -12.94
N GLU A 617 -12.46 12.22 -12.52
CA GLU A 617 -11.02 12.02 -12.67
C GLU A 617 -10.37 12.03 -11.29
N VAL A 618 -9.53 11.04 -11.00
CA VAL A 618 -8.68 11.05 -9.80
C VAL A 618 -7.41 11.85 -10.09
N VAL A 619 -6.80 11.61 -11.23
CA VAL A 619 -5.71 12.38 -11.80
C VAL A 619 -6.24 13.13 -13.02
N LYS A 620 -5.89 14.41 -13.16
CA LYS A 620 -6.35 15.26 -14.27
C LYS A 620 -6.09 14.61 -15.61
N ARG A 621 -7.12 14.55 -16.47
CA ARG A 621 -7.11 13.91 -17.79
C ARG A 621 -6.98 12.39 -17.77
N TYR A 622 -7.17 11.76 -16.63
CA TYR A 622 -7.28 10.31 -16.50
C TYR A 622 -8.69 9.96 -16.02
N PRO A 623 -9.65 9.83 -16.95
CA PRO A 623 -11.03 9.53 -16.59
C PRO A 623 -11.13 8.13 -15.95
N MET A 624 -11.98 8.02 -14.94
CA MET A 624 -12.26 6.77 -14.26
C MET A 624 -13.43 6.03 -14.93
N PRO A 625 -13.51 4.69 -14.78
CA PRO A 625 -14.63 3.91 -15.28
C PRO A 625 -15.96 4.37 -14.68
N GLY A 626 -17.00 4.48 -15.52
CA GLY A 626 -18.37 4.65 -15.08
C GLY A 626 -18.90 3.40 -14.37
N ARG A 627 -20.23 3.27 -14.29
CA ARG A 627 -20.88 2.10 -13.68
C ARG A 627 -20.41 0.81 -14.37
N ASN A 628 -20.02 -0.16 -13.54
CA ASN A 628 -19.54 -1.45 -14.01
C ASN A 628 -19.92 -2.56 -13.03
N TRP A 629 -19.94 -3.78 -13.51
CA TRP A 629 -20.32 -4.95 -12.74
C TRP A 629 -19.28 -6.06 -12.84
N LYS A 630 -19.27 -6.93 -11.82
CA LYS A 630 -18.47 -8.15 -11.76
C LYS A 630 -19.28 -9.26 -11.10
N ALA A 631 -19.26 -10.43 -11.67
CA ALA A 631 -19.85 -11.65 -11.11
C ALA A 631 -18.73 -12.68 -10.87
N THR A 632 -18.76 -13.33 -9.71
CA THR A 632 -17.73 -14.30 -9.32
C THR A 632 -18.40 -15.53 -8.71
N VAL A 633 -17.91 -16.70 -9.06
CA VAL A 633 -18.29 -17.97 -8.44
C VAL A 633 -17.03 -18.64 -7.89
N GLN A 634 -17.06 -18.97 -6.62
CA GLN A 634 -15.98 -19.67 -5.92
C GLN A 634 -16.50 -21.00 -5.39
N TRP A 635 -15.81 -22.07 -5.71
CA TRP A 635 -16.05 -23.40 -5.18
C TRP A 635 -14.92 -23.81 -4.26
N GLN A 636 -15.25 -24.24 -3.06
CA GLN A 636 -14.30 -24.72 -2.05
C GLN A 636 -14.63 -26.18 -1.72
N PHE A 637 -13.57 -27.00 -1.78
CA PHE A 637 -13.56 -28.43 -1.52
C PHE A 637 -13.03 -28.74 -0.11
#